data_a94606f1b19dfbb378137ebe97f5aac3
#
_entry.id   a94606f1b19dfbb378137ebe97f5aac3
#
_cell.length_a   1.000
_cell.length_b   1.000
_cell.length_c   1.000
_cell.angle_alpha   90.00
_cell.angle_beta   90.00
_cell.angle_gamma   90.00
#
_symmetry.space_group_name_H-M   'P 1'
#
loop_
_entity.id
_entity.type
_entity.pdbx_description
1 polymer ?
#
loop_
_entity_poly.entity_id
_entity_poly.type
_entity_poly.pdbx_seq_one_letter_code
_entity_poly.pdbx_strand_id
1 'polypeptide(L)'
;DRPMLSRTHGQPATPTTVGKEFANVVARLERQRSQVAAVELLGKINGAVGNYNAHLVAYPEVDWEAVGRNLVEFLGLVWNPFTTQIEPHDCIAELFDAVRRFNIILLDLDRDLWSYISIGYFKQRTVAGEVGSSTMPHKVNPIDFENSEGNLGIANALLGHLAEKLPLSRWQRDLTDSTVLRNVGTGIAHSLIAYAATRKGLAKLEADDKRLQADLLA
;
A
#
# COMPACT_ATOMS: atom_id res chain seq x y z
N ASP A 1 8.05 -27.82 0.49
CA ASP A 1 9.14 -27.77 1.50
C ASP A 1 10.50 -27.89 0.81
N ARG A 2 11.10 -26.73 0.46
CA ARG A 2 12.46 -26.69 -0.11
C ARG A 2 13.37 -26.10 0.95
N PRO A 3 14.34 -26.84 1.48
CA PRO A 3 15.29 -26.31 2.43
C PRO A 3 16.20 -25.28 1.74
N MET A 4 16.57 -24.25 2.47
CA MET A 4 17.54 -23.26 2.03
C MET A 4 18.36 -22.74 3.20
N LEU A 5 19.56 -22.27 2.95
CA LEU A 5 20.37 -21.61 3.95
C LEU A 5 19.86 -20.20 4.16
N SER A 6 19.51 -19.84 5.41
CA SER A 6 19.15 -18.45 5.73
C SER A 6 20.39 -17.56 5.76
N ARG A 7 20.17 -16.26 5.65
CA ARG A 7 21.23 -15.26 5.73
C ARG A 7 20.87 -14.18 6.72
N THR A 8 21.74 -13.93 7.67
CA THR A 8 21.67 -12.79 8.58
C THR A 8 22.86 -11.87 8.35
N HIS A 9 22.64 -10.58 8.28
CA HIS A 9 23.69 -9.62 7.91
C HIS A 9 24.40 -9.97 6.58
N GLY A 10 23.66 -10.62 5.65
CA GLY A 10 24.19 -11.13 4.39
C GLY A 10 25.05 -12.40 4.51
N GLN A 11 25.35 -12.86 5.73
CA GLN A 11 26.20 -14.02 5.99
C GLN A 11 25.38 -15.31 6.12
N PRO A 12 25.95 -16.47 5.76
CA PRO A 12 25.31 -17.77 6.01
C PRO A 12 24.93 -17.94 7.48
N ALA A 13 23.71 -18.45 7.71
CA ALA A 13 23.17 -18.70 9.04
C ALA A 13 22.50 -20.09 9.09
N THR A 14 21.59 -20.31 10.03
CA THR A 14 20.93 -21.62 10.17
C THR A 14 20.01 -21.93 8.98
N PRO A 15 19.77 -23.21 8.65
CA PRO A 15 18.81 -23.59 7.61
C PRO A 15 17.38 -23.11 7.91
N THR A 16 16.66 -22.78 6.85
CA THR A 16 15.23 -22.46 6.81
C THR A 16 14.58 -23.17 5.62
N THR A 17 13.37 -22.79 5.25
CA THR A 17 12.72 -23.26 4.02
C THR A 17 12.18 -22.08 3.20
N VAL A 18 12.19 -22.24 1.89
CA VAL A 18 11.58 -21.27 0.96
C VAL A 18 10.13 -20.98 1.36
N GLY A 19 9.35 -22.01 1.68
CA GLY A 19 7.95 -21.86 2.07
C GLY A 19 7.76 -21.04 3.33
N LYS A 20 8.63 -21.19 4.34
CA LYS A 20 8.57 -20.41 5.59
C LYS A 20 8.88 -18.93 5.33
N GLU A 21 9.84 -18.63 4.47
CA GLU A 21 10.20 -17.25 4.13
C GLU A 21 9.01 -16.53 3.45
N PHE A 22 8.37 -17.17 2.48
CA PHE A 22 7.14 -16.60 1.90
C PHE A 22 5.98 -16.52 2.90
N ALA A 23 5.80 -17.53 3.76
CA ALA A 23 4.74 -17.51 4.78
C ALA A 23 4.88 -16.34 5.76
N ASN A 24 6.11 -15.95 6.12
CA ASN A 24 6.36 -14.74 6.91
C ASN A 24 5.80 -13.49 6.24
N VAL A 25 6.08 -13.30 4.95
CA VAL A 25 5.60 -12.13 4.20
C VAL A 25 4.08 -12.15 4.06
N VAL A 26 3.50 -13.30 3.70
CA VAL A 26 2.03 -13.46 3.59
C VAL A 26 1.34 -13.09 4.90
N ALA A 27 1.82 -13.61 6.04
CA ALA A 27 1.26 -13.29 7.35
C ALA A 27 1.34 -11.79 7.69
N ARG A 28 2.43 -11.12 7.31
CA ARG A 28 2.59 -9.67 7.49
C ARG A 28 1.61 -8.91 6.61
N LEU A 29 1.50 -9.25 5.32
CA LEU A 29 0.60 -8.59 4.36
C LEU A 29 -0.87 -8.79 4.73
N GLU A 30 -1.28 -9.97 5.20
CA GLU A 30 -2.66 -10.22 5.64
C GLU A 30 -3.07 -9.37 6.84
N ARG A 31 -2.16 -9.19 7.80
CA ARG A 31 -2.42 -8.26 8.91
C ARG A 31 -2.63 -6.83 8.43
N GLN A 32 -1.82 -6.36 7.48
CA GLN A 32 -1.99 -5.01 6.93
C GLN A 32 -3.25 -4.90 6.06
N ARG A 33 -3.57 -5.91 5.27
CA ARG A 33 -4.82 -5.95 4.50
C ARG A 33 -6.04 -5.83 5.41
N SER A 34 -6.02 -6.51 6.55
CA SER A 34 -7.10 -6.42 7.54
C SER A 34 -7.20 -5.02 8.15
N GLN A 35 -6.07 -4.35 8.40
CA GLN A 35 -6.05 -2.96 8.90
C GLN A 35 -6.59 -1.98 7.85
N VAL A 36 -6.19 -2.12 6.58
CA VAL A 36 -6.75 -1.30 5.49
C VAL A 36 -8.27 -1.48 5.38
N ALA A 37 -8.75 -2.73 5.47
CA ALA A 37 -10.16 -3.04 5.36
C ALA A 37 -10.99 -2.58 6.57
N ALA A 38 -10.36 -2.35 7.72
CA ALA A 38 -11.02 -1.93 8.95
C ALA A 38 -11.16 -0.40 9.07
N VAL A 39 -10.52 0.37 8.20
CA VAL A 39 -10.63 1.83 8.25
C VAL A 39 -12.04 2.26 7.86
N GLU A 40 -12.71 2.96 8.74
CA GLU A 40 -14.01 3.56 8.49
C GLU A 40 -13.85 4.92 7.82
N LEU A 41 -14.43 5.08 6.62
CA LEU A 41 -14.42 6.36 5.92
C LEU A 41 -15.58 7.21 6.42
N LEU A 42 -15.24 8.38 6.97
CA LEU A 42 -16.20 9.29 7.55
C LEU A 42 -16.77 10.26 6.50
N GLY A 43 -18.00 10.69 6.74
CA GLY A 43 -18.67 11.70 5.92
C GLY A 43 -19.50 12.66 6.75
N LYS A 44 -19.83 13.81 6.18
CA LYS A 44 -20.64 14.85 6.84
C LYS A 44 -21.53 15.59 5.88
N ILE A 45 -22.63 16.08 6.44
CA ILE A 45 -23.43 17.19 5.88
C ILE A 45 -24.01 17.97 7.04
N ASN A 46 -23.47 19.14 7.37
CA ASN A 46 -23.87 19.94 8.53
C ASN A 46 -23.62 21.46 8.34
N GLY A 47 -23.51 21.92 7.06
CA GLY A 47 -23.39 23.32 6.74
C GLY A 47 -21.99 23.90 6.75
N ALA A 48 -21.90 25.20 6.59
CA ALA A 48 -20.67 25.94 6.30
C ALA A 48 -19.59 25.91 7.40
N VAL A 49 -19.97 25.65 8.64
CA VAL A 49 -19.08 25.54 9.80
C VAL A 49 -19.40 24.35 10.71
N GLY A 50 -20.19 23.41 10.22
CA GLY A 50 -20.48 22.15 10.93
C GLY A 50 -21.59 22.24 11.98
N ASN A 51 -22.53 23.16 11.85
CA ASN A 51 -23.56 23.40 12.88
C ASN A 51 -24.99 23.65 12.36
N TYR A 52 -25.25 23.35 11.10
CA TYR A 52 -26.58 23.49 10.45
C TYR A 52 -27.22 24.90 10.53
N ASN A 53 -26.47 25.98 10.79
CA ASN A 53 -27.03 27.32 11.00
C ASN A 53 -28.07 27.75 9.96
N ALA A 54 -27.73 27.66 8.67
CA ALA A 54 -28.65 28.06 7.59
C ALA A 54 -29.85 27.15 7.49
N HIS A 55 -29.67 25.85 7.76
CA HIS A 55 -30.73 24.85 7.73
C HIS A 55 -31.76 25.11 8.83
N LEU A 56 -31.29 25.37 10.06
CA LEU A 56 -32.14 25.65 11.20
C LEU A 56 -32.91 26.97 11.07
N VAL A 57 -32.32 27.97 10.40
CA VAL A 57 -33.05 29.22 10.10
C VAL A 57 -34.14 29.01 9.08
N ALA A 58 -33.91 28.15 8.08
CA ALA A 58 -34.89 27.91 7.02
C ALA A 58 -36.01 26.94 7.44
N TYR A 59 -35.66 25.88 8.17
CA TYR A 59 -36.56 24.82 8.59
C TYR A 59 -36.23 24.37 10.02
N PRO A 60 -36.64 25.13 11.04
CA PRO A 60 -36.29 24.87 12.45
C PRO A 60 -36.91 23.59 13.02
N GLU A 61 -37.99 23.09 12.40
CA GLU A 61 -38.71 21.87 12.80
C GLU A 61 -38.08 20.58 12.30
N VAL A 62 -37.08 20.64 11.42
CA VAL A 62 -36.43 19.45 10.83
C VAL A 62 -35.30 18.99 11.74
N ASP A 63 -35.28 17.68 12.00
CA ASP A 63 -34.12 17.03 12.63
C ASP A 63 -32.97 16.89 11.60
N TRP A 64 -32.15 17.93 11.49
CA TRP A 64 -31.05 17.98 10.52
C TRP A 64 -29.93 16.98 10.82
N GLU A 65 -29.73 16.59 12.08
CA GLU A 65 -28.76 15.55 12.44
C GLU A 65 -29.21 14.19 11.91
N ALA A 66 -30.49 13.85 12.06
CA ALA A 66 -31.04 12.63 11.48
C ALA A 66 -30.97 12.62 9.94
N VAL A 67 -31.28 13.76 9.30
CA VAL A 67 -31.15 13.91 7.84
C VAL A 67 -29.69 13.72 7.40
N GLY A 68 -28.75 14.36 8.08
CA GLY A 68 -27.34 14.27 7.78
C GLY A 68 -26.79 12.86 7.94
N ARG A 69 -27.14 12.19 9.05
CA ARG A 69 -26.78 10.80 9.31
C ARG A 69 -27.30 9.87 8.22
N ASN A 70 -28.60 9.92 7.95
CA ASN A 70 -29.25 9.04 6.98
C ASN A 70 -28.63 9.20 5.57
N LEU A 71 -28.30 10.44 5.16
CA LEU A 71 -27.66 10.66 3.86
C LEU A 71 -26.25 10.10 3.81
N VAL A 72 -25.44 10.31 4.83
CA VAL A 72 -24.05 9.82 4.89
C VAL A 72 -24.03 8.30 4.90
N GLU A 73 -24.87 7.66 5.71
CA GLU A 73 -24.98 6.20 5.79
C GLU A 73 -25.53 5.60 4.48
N PHE A 74 -26.48 6.27 3.84
CA PHE A 74 -26.98 5.87 2.50
C PHE A 74 -25.86 5.86 1.44
N LEU A 75 -24.87 6.75 1.56
CA LEU A 75 -23.70 6.80 0.68
C LEU A 75 -22.62 5.75 1.06
N GLY A 76 -22.85 4.93 2.08
CA GLY A 76 -21.91 3.88 2.52
C GLY A 76 -20.75 4.40 3.36
N LEU A 77 -20.88 5.61 3.94
CA LEU A 77 -19.90 6.23 4.83
C LEU A 77 -20.40 6.18 6.29
N VAL A 78 -19.51 6.37 7.24
CA VAL A 78 -19.85 6.54 8.65
C VAL A 78 -20.08 8.01 8.93
N TRP A 79 -21.19 8.35 9.57
CA TRP A 79 -21.54 9.73 9.85
C TRP A 79 -20.66 10.33 10.95
N ASN A 80 -20.04 11.49 10.66
CA ASN A 80 -19.28 12.27 11.62
C ASN A 80 -20.09 13.51 12.04
N PRO A 81 -20.65 13.55 13.28
CA PRO A 81 -21.45 14.68 13.76
C PRO A 81 -20.63 15.93 14.09
N PHE A 82 -19.36 15.77 14.41
CA PHE A 82 -18.49 16.86 14.92
C PHE A 82 -17.43 17.24 13.91
N THR A 83 -17.77 18.16 13.02
CA THR A 83 -16.88 18.64 11.97
C THR A 83 -16.86 20.15 11.92
N THR A 84 -16.08 20.72 11.03
CA THR A 84 -16.14 22.14 10.65
C THR A 84 -16.80 22.26 9.27
N GLN A 85 -16.26 23.04 8.35
CA GLN A 85 -16.81 23.13 6.99
C GLN A 85 -16.66 21.82 6.22
N ILE A 86 -15.56 21.08 6.47
CA ILE A 86 -15.25 19.80 5.85
C ILE A 86 -15.16 18.70 6.89
N GLU A 87 -15.16 17.46 6.42
CA GLU A 87 -14.70 16.32 7.22
C GLU A 87 -13.18 16.47 7.42
N PRO A 88 -12.62 16.30 8.66
CA PRO A 88 -11.20 16.60 8.95
C PRO A 88 -10.16 15.74 8.26
N HIS A 89 -10.55 14.69 7.55
CA HIS A 89 -9.68 13.78 6.81
C HIS A 89 -8.80 12.85 7.66
N ASP A 90 -9.01 12.74 8.96
CA ASP A 90 -8.23 11.85 9.84
C ASP A 90 -8.37 10.39 9.38
N CYS A 91 -9.56 9.96 8.99
CA CYS A 91 -9.81 8.61 8.46
C CYS A 91 -9.09 8.34 7.13
N ILE A 92 -8.93 9.37 6.29
CA ILE A 92 -8.15 9.26 5.04
C ILE A 92 -6.66 9.12 5.37
N ALA A 93 -6.16 9.87 6.36
CA ALA A 93 -4.78 9.73 6.83
C ALA A 93 -4.51 8.33 7.40
N GLU A 94 -5.42 7.79 8.21
CA GLU A 94 -5.37 6.42 8.72
C GLU A 94 -5.30 5.38 7.59
N LEU A 95 -6.16 5.52 6.57
CA LEU A 95 -6.16 4.67 5.39
C LEU A 95 -4.80 4.70 4.67
N PHE A 96 -4.27 5.90 4.42
CA PHE A 96 -3.00 6.05 3.69
C PHE A 96 -1.82 5.52 4.49
N ASP A 97 -1.80 5.67 5.79
CA ASP A 97 -0.77 5.08 6.65
C ASP A 97 -0.86 3.54 6.67
N ALA A 98 -2.06 2.98 6.66
CA ALA A 98 -2.25 1.53 6.54
C ALA A 98 -1.75 1.00 5.18
N VAL A 99 -2.06 1.68 4.08
CA VAL A 99 -1.57 1.34 2.74
C VAL A 99 -0.05 1.45 2.66
N ARG A 100 0.55 2.50 3.23
CA ARG A 100 2.01 2.65 3.28
C ARG A 100 2.69 1.49 4.00
N ARG A 101 2.15 1.02 5.13
CA ARG A 101 2.71 -0.15 5.84
C ARG A 101 2.63 -1.41 5.00
N PHE A 102 1.52 -1.62 4.27
CA PHE A 102 1.41 -2.70 3.31
C PHE A 102 2.48 -2.59 2.21
N ASN A 103 2.64 -1.42 1.64
CA ASN A 103 3.64 -1.12 0.60
C ASN A 103 5.08 -1.38 1.07
N ILE A 104 5.41 -1.03 2.33
CA ILE A 104 6.75 -1.24 2.90
C ILE A 104 7.06 -2.74 3.02
N ILE A 105 6.10 -3.56 3.39
CA ILE A 105 6.29 -5.02 3.48
C ILE A 105 6.51 -5.61 2.08
N LEU A 106 5.79 -5.12 1.09
CA LEU A 106 5.95 -5.57 -0.29
C LEU A 106 7.31 -5.16 -0.88
N LEU A 107 7.75 -3.93 -0.57
CA LEU A 107 9.06 -3.43 -0.95
C LEU A 107 10.20 -4.26 -0.32
N ASP A 108 10.05 -4.67 0.94
CA ASP A 108 10.96 -5.57 1.64
C ASP A 108 11.07 -6.92 0.91
N LEU A 109 9.93 -7.51 0.50
CA LEU A 109 9.89 -8.72 -0.33
C LEU A 109 10.59 -8.53 -1.68
N ASP A 110 10.32 -7.43 -2.39
CA ASP A 110 10.90 -7.17 -3.71
C ASP A 110 12.44 -7.11 -3.63
N ARG A 111 12.98 -6.50 -2.58
CA ARG A 111 14.43 -6.44 -2.31
C ARG A 111 15.03 -7.79 -1.95
N ASP A 112 14.35 -8.57 -1.14
CA ASP A 112 14.79 -9.92 -0.79
C ASP A 112 14.81 -10.83 -2.02
N LEU A 113 13.77 -10.80 -2.86
CA LEU A 113 13.71 -11.57 -4.09
C LEU A 113 14.80 -11.15 -5.08
N TRP A 114 15.05 -9.84 -5.22
CA TRP A 114 16.17 -9.34 -6.00
C TRP A 114 17.50 -9.89 -5.48
N SER A 115 17.70 -9.89 -4.17
CA SER A 115 18.90 -10.42 -3.52
C SER A 115 19.06 -11.93 -3.72
N TYR A 116 17.99 -12.70 -3.55
CA TYR A 116 18.01 -14.15 -3.80
C TYR A 116 18.27 -14.50 -5.27
N ILE A 117 17.79 -13.70 -6.20
CA ILE A 117 18.11 -13.86 -7.63
C ILE A 117 19.60 -13.58 -7.85
N SER A 118 20.18 -12.55 -7.22
CA SER A 118 21.58 -12.18 -7.37
C SER A 118 22.56 -13.28 -6.92
N ILE A 119 22.20 -14.07 -5.91
CA ILE A 119 23.00 -15.21 -5.42
C ILE A 119 22.62 -16.55 -6.06
N GLY A 120 21.65 -16.54 -6.97
CA GLY A 120 21.23 -17.72 -7.75
C GLY A 120 20.29 -18.68 -7.01
N TYR A 121 19.68 -18.31 -5.88
CA TYR A 121 18.67 -19.12 -5.20
C TYR A 121 17.36 -19.17 -6.00
N PHE A 122 17.04 -18.06 -6.66
CA PHE A 122 15.95 -17.97 -7.60
C PHE A 122 16.43 -17.46 -8.96
N LYS A 123 15.66 -17.72 -9.99
CA LYS A 123 15.83 -17.19 -11.34
C LYS A 123 14.50 -16.78 -11.92
N GLN A 124 14.55 -15.85 -12.88
CA GLN A 124 13.38 -15.41 -13.64
C GLN A 124 13.25 -16.27 -14.89
N ARG A 125 12.11 -16.89 -15.10
CA ARG A 125 11.79 -17.60 -16.33
C ARG A 125 11.64 -16.62 -17.49
N THR A 126 12.25 -16.93 -18.63
CA THR A 126 12.08 -16.17 -19.88
C THR A 126 10.65 -16.35 -20.39
N VAL A 127 10.00 -15.26 -20.74
CA VAL A 127 8.68 -15.25 -21.39
C VAL A 127 8.86 -14.84 -22.85
N ALA A 128 8.22 -15.56 -23.77
CA ALA A 128 8.29 -15.24 -25.19
C ALA A 128 7.81 -13.80 -25.46
N GLY A 129 8.62 -13.02 -26.16
CA GLY A 129 8.35 -11.60 -26.46
C GLY A 129 8.89 -10.63 -25.41
N GLU A 130 9.41 -11.09 -24.26
CA GLU A 130 10.14 -10.24 -23.31
C GLU A 130 11.64 -10.32 -23.57
N VAL A 131 12.30 -9.17 -23.56
CA VAL A 131 13.77 -9.09 -23.67
C VAL A 131 14.35 -9.16 -22.27
N GLY A 132 15.06 -10.23 -21.94
CA GLY A 132 15.68 -10.43 -20.62
C GLY A 132 16.72 -9.37 -20.28
N SER A 133 17.52 -8.96 -21.27
CA SER A 133 18.42 -7.80 -21.22
C SER A 133 18.67 -7.32 -22.66
N SER A 134 18.57 -6.02 -22.89
CA SER A 134 18.83 -5.42 -24.22
C SER A 134 20.33 -5.43 -24.59
N THR A 135 21.21 -5.52 -23.59
CA THR A 135 22.67 -5.39 -23.78
C THR A 135 23.43 -6.69 -23.54
N MET A 136 22.93 -7.55 -22.64
CA MET A 136 23.59 -8.77 -22.19
C MET A 136 22.63 -9.96 -22.26
N PRO A 137 22.56 -10.68 -23.41
CA PRO A 137 21.52 -11.69 -23.67
C PRO A 137 21.64 -12.97 -22.81
N HIS A 138 22.74 -13.14 -22.07
CA HIS A 138 22.99 -14.30 -21.21
C HIS A 138 22.29 -14.24 -19.84
N LYS A 139 21.60 -13.13 -19.52
CA LYS A 139 20.92 -12.93 -18.22
C LYS A 139 19.47 -12.47 -18.40
N VAL A 140 18.66 -12.76 -17.39
CA VAL A 140 17.30 -12.24 -17.24
C VAL A 140 17.25 -11.36 -16.00
N ASN A 141 17.01 -10.06 -16.19
CA ASN A 141 16.96 -9.10 -15.10
C ASN A 141 15.63 -9.20 -14.34
N PRO A 142 15.62 -9.01 -13.01
CA PRO A 142 14.41 -9.01 -12.19
C PRO A 142 13.63 -7.69 -12.26
N ILE A 143 13.41 -7.19 -13.49
CA ILE A 143 12.85 -5.85 -13.76
C ILE A 143 11.46 -5.60 -13.17
N ASP A 144 10.67 -6.66 -12.98
CA ASP A 144 9.33 -6.51 -12.40
C ASP A 144 9.42 -6.12 -10.91
N PHE A 145 10.38 -6.67 -10.15
CA PHE A 145 10.62 -6.29 -8.76
C PHE A 145 11.24 -4.89 -8.64
N GLU A 146 12.14 -4.53 -9.54
CA GLU A 146 12.72 -3.17 -9.62
C GLU A 146 11.66 -2.12 -9.95
N ASN A 147 10.77 -2.42 -10.90
CA ASN A 147 9.64 -1.56 -11.25
C ASN A 147 8.66 -1.41 -10.07
N SER A 148 8.40 -2.50 -9.35
CA SER A 148 7.58 -2.45 -8.13
C SER A 148 8.21 -1.57 -7.06
N GLU A 149 9.48 -1.79 -6.72
CA GLU A 149 10.20 -0.98 -5.74
C GLU A 149 10.15 0.52 -6.04
N GLY A 150 10.41 0.91 -7.31
CA GLY A 150 10.35 2.30 -7.74
C GLY A 150 8.96 2.91 -7.56
N ASN A 151 7.90 2.20 -7.98
CA ASN A 151 6.52 2.67 -7.82
C ASN A 151 6.07 2.73 -6.35
N LEU A 152 6.47 1.76 -5.51
CA LEU A 152 6.19 1.78 -4.07
C LEU A 152 6.84 2.97 -3.38
N GLY A 153 8.04 3.35 -3.80
CA GLY A 153 8.73 4.54 -3.28
C GLY A 153 7.95 5.82 -3.56
N ILE A 154 7.49 6.02 -4.80
CA ILE A 154 6.66 7.18 -5.20
C ILE A 154 5.32 7.16 -4.46
N ALA A 155 4.65 6.01 -4.42
CA ALA A 155 3.38 5.85 -3.70
C ALA A 155 3.53 6.25 -2.24
N ASN A 156 4.53 5.72 -1.54
CA ASN A 156 4.75 6.00 -0.12
C ASN A 156 5.08 7.46 0.16
N ALA A 157 5.81 8.14 -0.72
CA ALA A 157 6.09 9.56 -0.60
C ALA A 157 4.81 10.41 -0.71
N LEU A 158 3.95 10.12 -1.71
CA LEU A 158 2.69 10.81 -1.91
C LEU A 158 1.69 10.52 -0.79
N LEU A 159 1.45 9.26 -0.47
CA LEU A 159 0.52 8.85 0.59
C LEU A 159 0.96 9.36 1.96
N GLY A 160 2.28 9.41 2.23
CA GLY A 160 2.83 9.98 3.45
C GLY A 160 2.55 11.46 3.57
N HIS A 161 2.84 12.23 2.53
CA HIS A 161 2.53 13.66 2.51
C HIS A 161 1.02 13.92 2.69
N LEU A 162 0.17 13.13 2.03
CA LEU A 162 -1.28 13.25 2.16
C LEU A 162 -1.76 12.94 3.58
N ALA A 163 -1.23 11.88 4.22
CA ALA A 163 -1.58 11.53 5.60
C ALA A 163 -1.17 12.60 6.61
N GLU A 164 -0.02 13.25 6.40
CA GLU A 164 0.45 14.35 7.26
C GLU A 164 -0.30 15.66 7.00
N LYS A 165 -0.64 15.95 5.73
CA LYS A 165 -1.18 17.25 5.34
C LYS A 165 -2.69 17.37 5.47
N LEU A 166 -3.44 16.33 5.10
CA LEU A 166 -4.90 16.43 5.00
C LEU A 166 -5.61 16.72 6.33
N PRO A 167 -5.17 16.19 7.50
CA PRO A 167 -5.78 16.55 8.79
C PRO A 167 -5.52 17.99 9.23
N LEU A 168 -4.61 18.70 8.57
CA LEU A 168 -4.25 20.08 8.95
C LEU A 168 -5.10 21.10 8.17
N SER A 169 -5.97 21.80 8.88
CA SER A 169 -6.73 22.95 8.35
C SER A 169 -6.74 24.06 9.37
N ARG A 170 -6.66 25.32 8.91
CA ARG A 170 -6.72 26.48 9.80
C ARG A 170 -8.17 26.77 10.17
N TRP A 171 -8.43 26.86 11.47
CA TRP A 171 -9.75 27.14 12.04
C TRP A 171 -10.84 26.24 11.42
N GLN A 172 -11.90 26.83 10.89
CA GLN A 172 -13.04 26.08 10.34
C GLN A 172 -12.84 25.69 8.88
N ARG A 173 -11.90 26.31 8.17
CA ARG A 173 -11.54 26.00 6.77
C ARG A 173 -10.34 26.81 6.29
N ASP A 174 -9.44 26.14 5.55
CA ASP A 174 -8.58 26.74 4.54
C ASP A 174 -8.59 25.89 3.24
N LEU A 175 -7.86 26.29 2.20
CA LEU A 175 -7.87 25.59 0.91
C LEU A 175 -6.60 24.79 0.63
N THR A 176 -5.72 24.60 1.60
CA THR A 176 -4.44 23.91 1.37
C THR A 176 -4.60 22.42 1.10
N ASP A 177 -5.65 21.79 1.58
CA ASP A 177 -6.03 20.41 1.27
C ASP A 177 -6.42 20.21 -0.20
N SER A 178 -7.12 21.19 -0.79
CA SER A 178 -7.62 21.12 -2.16
C SER A 178 -6.53 20.83 -3.20
N THR A 179 -5.32 21.38 -3.00
CA THR A 179 -4.18 21.14 -3.89
C THR A 179 -3.68 19.69 -3.78
N VAL A 180 -3.56 19.18 -2.56
CA VAL A 180 -2.98 17.85 -2.33
C VAL A 180 -3.97 16.72 -2.61
N LEU A 181 -5.27 16.90 -2.37
CA LEU A 181 -6.33 15.93 -2.68
C LEU A 181 -6.33 15.47 -4.13
N ARG A 182 -5.90 16.31 -5.07
CA ARG A 182 -5.78 15.97 -6.49
C ARG A 182 -4.76 14.86 -6.77
N ASN A 183 -3.87 14.55 -5.81
CA ASN A 183 -2.83 13.55 -5.94
C ASN A 183 -3.20 12.20 -5.28
N VAL A 184 -4.38 12.07 -4.68
CA VAL A 184 -4.84 10.82 -4.04
C VAL A 184 -4.81 9.66 -5.04
N GLY A 185 -5.42 9.87 -6.21
CA GLY A 185 -5.43 8.87 -7.28
C GLY A 185 -4.04 8.48 -7.76
N THR A 186 -3.10 9.42 -7.81
CA THR A 186 -1.71 9.17 -8.22
C THR A 186 -0.99 8.24 -7.23
N GLY A 187 -1.11 8.50 -5.92
CA GLY A 187 -0.51 7.66 -4.89
C GLY A 187 -1.05 6.22 -4.91
N ILE A 188 -2.38 6.08 -5.06
CA ILE A 188 -3.03 4.76 -5.16
C ILE A 188 -2.63 4.05 -6.47
N ALA A 189 -2.59 4.77 -7.59
CA ALA A 189 -2.23 4.20 -8.89
C ALA A 189 -0.79 3.63 -8.89
N HIS A 190 0.18 4.33 -8.32
CA HIS A 190 1.54 3.81 -8.16
C HIS A 190 1.57 2.54 -7.29
N SER A 191 0.78 2.46 -6.21
CA SER A 191 0.65 1.24 -5.42
C SER A 191 0.09 0.07 -6.26
N LEU A 192 -0.97 0.30 -7.05
CA LEU A 192 -1.57 -0.73 -7.90
C LEU A 192 -0.63 -1.21 -9.01
N ILE A 193 0.13 -0.30 -9.63
CA ILE A 193 1.15 -0.65 -10.63
C ILE A 193 2.22 -1.54 -9.99
N ALA A 194 2.68 -1.19 -8.79
CA ALA A 194 3.66 -1.98 -8.06
C ALA A 194 3.14 -3.38 -7.73
N TYR A 195 1.90 -3.50 -7.23
CA TYR A 195 1.29 -4.80 -6.93
C TYR A 195 1.19 -5.70 -8.16
N ALA A 196 0.83 -5.11 -9.31
CA ALA A 196 0.79 -5.83 -10.58
C ALA A 196 2.20 -6.28 -11.00
N ALA A 197 3.20 -5.43 -10.83
CA ALA A 197 4.60 -5.74 -11.16
C ALA A 197 5.15 -6.86 -10.27
N THR A 198 5.02 -6.80 -8.94
CA THR A 198 5.44 -7.89 -8.04
C THR A 198 4.75 -9.21 -8.40
N ARG A 199 3.43 -9.19 -8.64
CA ARG A 199 2.69 -10.40 -9.06
C ARG A 199 3.24 -11.00 -10.37
N LYS A 200 3.58 -10.14 -11.34
CA LYS A 200 4.20 -10.57 -12.60
C LYS A 200 5.58 -11.19 -12.37
N GLY A 201 6.42 -10.57 -11.52
CA GLY A 201 7.71 -11.10 -11.12
C GLY A 201 7.61 -12.46 -10.43
N LEU A 202 6.68 -12.60 -9.47
CA LEU A 202 6.42 -13.86 -8.77
C LEU A 202 5.97 -14.98 -9.72
N ALA A 203 5.14 -14.68 -10.71
CA ALA A 203 4.67 -15.65 -11.70
C ALA A 203 5.81 -16.24 -12.57
N LYS A 204 6.94 -15.54 -12.67
CA LYS A 204 8.14 -15.95 -13.39
C LYS A 204 9.24 -16.52 -12.50
N LEU A 205 9.04 -16.53 -11.18
CA LEU A 205 10.06 -16.91 -10.21
C LEU A 205 10.19 -18.44 -10.14
N GLU A 206 11.40 -18.96 -10.29
CA GLU A 206 11.74 -20.36 -10.15
C GLU A 206 12.88 -20.53 -9.14
N ALA A 207 12.74 -21.48 -8.20
CA ALA A 207 13.82 -21.82 -7.29
C ALA A 207 14.85 -22.72 -7.98
N ASP A 208 16.13 -22.48 -7.77
CA ASP A 208 17.21 -23.33 -8.22
C ASP A 208 17.59 -24.34 -7.12
N ASP A 209 16.96 -25.52 -7.17
CA ASP A 209 17.15 -26.55 -6.14
C ASP A 209 18.61 -27.01 -6.02
N LYS A 210 19.38 -27.00 -7.12
CA LYS A 210 20.80 -27.37 -7.10
C LYS A 210 21.63 -26.33 -6.33
N ARG A 211 21.35 -25.04 -6.54
CA ARG A 211 22.03 -23.96 -5.85
C ARG A 211 21.67 -23.94 -4.36
N LEU A 212 20.39 -24.11 -4.03
CA LEU A 212 19.92 -24.18 -2.65
C LEU A 212 20.61 -25.32 -1.87
N GLN A 213 20.70 -26.51 -2.48
CA GLN A 213 21.35 -27.66 -1.86
C GLN A 213 22.86 -27.46 -1.73
N ALA A 214 23.53 -26.89 -2.71
CA ALA A 214 24.96 -26.66 -2.67
C ALA A 214 25.37 -25.78 -1.47
N ASP A 215 24.62 -24.72 -1.21
CA ASP A 215 24.94 -23.82 -0.09
C ASP A 215 24.61 -24.44 1.29
N LEU A 216 23.69 -25.42 1.36
CA LEU A 216 23.40 -26.14 2.60
C LEU A 216 24.50 -27.14 2.98
N LEU A 217 25.30 -27.60 2.02
CA LEU A 217 26.34 -28.60 2.21
C LEU A 217 27.73 -27.98 2.36
N ALA A 218 27.85 -26.68 2.12
CA ALA A 218 29.09 -25.93 2.23
C ALA A 218 29.35 -25.42 3.65
#